data_ea8887740971b2684b58d9e9b1be14e5
#
_entry.id   ea8887740971b2684b58d9e9b1be14e5
#
_cell.length_a   1.000
_cell.length_b   1.000
_cell.length_c   1.000
_cell.angle_alpha   90.00
_cell.angle_beta   90.00
_cell.angle_gamma   90.00
#
_symmetry.space_group_name_H-M   'P 1'
#
loop_
_entity.id
_entity.type
_entity.pdbx_description
1 polymer ?
#
loop_
_entity_poly.entity_id
_entity_poly.type
_entity_poly.pdbx_seq_one_letter_code
_entity_poly.pdbx_strand_id
1 'polypeptide(L)'
;LILGNEPILKGIESQPVEEFGQLVEEINKEYNFRVTGTPLCDPETGGPFAIAKDENEIFLQFIKKVTGEATIITSKIAAPFISKIFDKIDADNVNVIGVPKEIACLITKEDLEQIDLSEVKQAVIIPGRAFVHQLDAEKILSADGEERIVGRGPDTLTIDGELSFDKTDENVIEEELTQFNDLVDAINFFGMRI
;
A
#
# COMPACT_ATOMS: atom_id res chain seq x y z
N LEU A 1 14.68 1.19 7.44
CA LEU A 1 15.73 1.71 8.31
C LEU A 1 17.02 1.84 7.51
N ILE A 2 17.38 3.05 7.05
CA ILE A 2 18.73 3.27 6.49
C ILE A 2 19.65 3.60 7.66
N LEU A 3 20.16 2.57 8.28
CA LEU A 3 21.19 2.72 9.29
C LEU A 3 22.54 2.71 8.58
N GLY A 4 23.07 3.88 8.33
CA GLY A 4 24.44 4.04 7.82
C GLY A 4 25.53 3.75 8.85
N ASN A 5 25.19 3.21 10.01
CA ASN A 5 26.14 2.99 11.11
C ASN A 5 26.17 1.51 11.54
N GLU A 6 27.26 0.83 11.24
CA GLU A 6 27.48 -0.58 11.55
C GLU A 6 27.36 -0.93 13.04
N PRO A 7 27.81 -0.11 14.02
CA PRO A 7 27.59 -0.37 15.43
C PRO A 7 26.11 -0.41 15.83
N ILE A 8 25.27 0.44 15.24
CA ILE A 8 23.83 0.45 15.51
C ILE A 8 23.18 -0.81 14.94
N LEU A 9 23.55 -1.22 13.72
CA LEU A 9 23.05 -2.46 13.11
C LEU A 9 23.39 -3.69 13.96
N LYS A 10 24.64 -3.80 14.42
CA LYS A 10 25.06 -4.89 15.32
C LYS A 10 24.33 -4.87 16.66
N GLY A 11 24.04 -3.67 17.18
CA GLY A 11 23.24 -3.52 18.38
C GLY A 11 21.82 -4.06 18.20
N ILE A 12 21.20 -3.76 17.07
CA ILE A 12 19.84 -4.24 16.72
C ILE A 12 19.81 -5.75 16.52
N GLU A 13 20.78 -6.32 15.82
CA GLU A 13 20.84 -7.78 15.57
C GLU A 13 21.01 -8.60 16.86
N SER A 14 21.58 -8.01 17.90
CA SER A 14 21.80 -8.67 19.18
C SER A 14 20.64 -8.56 20.17
N GLN A 15 19.63 -7.75 19.87
CA GLN A 15 18.48 -7.51 20.77
C GLN A 15 17.36 -8.53 20.54
N PRO A 16 16.68 -8.99 21.61
CA PRO A 16 15.42 -9.70 21.49
C PRO A 16 14.37 -8.86 20.75
N VAL A 17 13.50 -9.51 19.98
CA VAL A 17 12.46 -8.82 19.20
C VAL A 17 11.56 -7.98 20.09
N GLU A 18 11.29 -8.43 21.31
CA GLU A 18 10.45 -7.74 22.30
C GLU A 18 11.06 -6.41 22.79
N GLU A 19 12.39 -6.28 22.71
CA GLU A 19 13.12 -5.07 23.14
C GLU A 19 13.35 -4.10 21.99
N PHE A 20 13.07 -4.53 20.75
CA PHE A 20 13.33 -3.74 19.55
C PHE A 20 12.57 -2.40 19.55
N GLY A 21 11.31 -2.39 19.98
CA GLY A 21 10.51 -1.17 20.09
C GLY A 21 11.12 -0.14 21.04
N GLN A 22 11.62 -0.58 22.19
CA GLN A 22 12.26 0.30 23.17
C GLN A 22 13.57 0.88 22.62
N LEU A 23 14.39 0.03 21.95
CA LEU A 23 15.62 0.49 21.31
C LEU A 23 15.35 1.55 20.22
N VAL A 24 14.31 1.37 19.41
CA VAL A 24 13.91 2.34 18.39
C VAL A 24 13.49 3.65 19.03
N GLU A 25 12.73 3.62 20.13
CA GLU A 25 12.35 4.82 20.88
C GLU A 25 13.56 5.55 21.48
N GLU A 26 14.51 4.82 22.04
CA GLU A 26 15.73 5.41 22.60
C GLU A 26 16.58 6.08 21.51
N ILE A 27 16.76 5.40 20.38
CA ILE A 27 17.48 5.94 19.23
C ILE A 27 16.77 7.20 18.69
N ASN A 28 15.46 7.17 18.62
CA ASN A 28 14.67 8.32 18.11
C ASN A 28 14.79 9.54 19.05
N LYS A 29 14.78 9.32 20.37
CA LYS A 29 14.97 10.40 21.35
C LYS A 29 16.35 11.04 21.27
N GLU A 30 17.39 10.24 21.05
CA GLU A 30 18.77 10.70 21.03
C GLU A 30 19.11 11.45 19.73
N TYR A 31 18.63 10.96 18.57
CA TYR A 31 19.06 11.43 17.27
C TYR A 31 17.96 12.16 16.50
N ASN A 32 16.75 12.28 17.03
CA ASN A 32 15.60 12.89 16.36
C ASN A 32 15.42 12.35 14.93
N PHE A 33 15.56 11.04 14.77
CA PHE A 33 15.41 10.38 13.50
C PHE A 33 13.95 10.33 13.09
N ARG A 34 13.74 10.53 11.83
CA ARG A 34 12.59 9.97 11.15
C ARG A 34 12.84 8.49 10.94
N VAL A 35 12.29 7.63 11.78
CA VAL A 35 12.30 6.20 11.53
C VAL A 35 11.27 5.94 10.43
N THR A 36 11.70 5.99 9.17
CA THR A 36 10.96 5.41 8.06
C THR A 36 11.16 3.90 8.15
N GLY A 37 10.59 3.30 9.17
CA GLY A 37 10.52 1.86 9.28
C GLY A 37 9.32 1.39 8.50
N THR A 38 9.38 0.17 7.99
CA THR A 38 8.19 -0.62 7.75
C THR A 38 7.31 -0.41 8.96
N PRO A 39 6.11 0.15 8.83
CA PRO A 39 5.23 0.18 9.97
C PRO A 39 5.10 -1.27 10.37
N LEU A 40 5.57 -1.58 11.53
CA LEU A 40 5.12 -2.73 12.25
C LEU A 40 3.63 -2.44 12.38
N CYS A 41 2.85 -2.93 11.42
CA CYS A 41 1.41 -2.84 11.48
C CYS A 41 1.05 -3.58 12.74
N ASP A 42 0.84 -2.83 13.81
CA ASP A 42 0.30 -3.39 15.01
C ASP A 42 -1.12 -3.85 14.64
N PRO A 43 -1.37 -5.17 14.55
CA PRO A 43 -2.70 -5.66 14.25
C PRO A 43 -3.73 -5.21 15.30
N GLU A 44 -3.29 -4.78 16.48
CA GLU A 44 -4.16 -4.24 17.53
C GLU A 44 -4.56 -2.78 17.28
N THR A 45 -3.74 -1.99 16.58
CA THR A 45 -4.07 -0.60 16.24
C THR A 45 -4.91 -0.43 14.98
N GLY A 46 -5.30 -1.53 14.33
CA GLY A 46 -6.30 -1.51 13.27
C GLY A 46 -5.77 -1.25 11.88
N GLY A 47 -4.48 -1.49 11.65
CA GLY A 47 -3.91 -1.52 10.31
C GLY A 47 -3.43 -0.17 9.80
N PRO A 48 -2.92 -0.17 8.55
CA PRO A 48 -2.17 0.96 7.99
C PRO A 48 -3.03 2.16 7.57
N PHE A 49 -4.34 1.99 7.44
CA PHE A 49 -5.23 3.02 6.91
C PHE A 49 -6.22 3.50 7.97
N ALA A 50 -6.07 4.75 8.40
CA ALA A 50 -6.98 5.37 9.35
C ALA A 50 -8.40 5.48 8.78
N ILE A 51 -8.55 5.76 7.48
CA ILE A 51 -9.87 5.84 6.80
C ILE A 51 -10.60 4.50 6.72
N ALA A 52 -9.90 3.36 6.87
CA ALA A 52 -10.52 2.04 6.90
C ALA A 52 -11.17 1.68 8.24
N LYS A 53 -10.90 2.44 9.31
CA LYS A 53 -11.48 2.26 10.63
C LYS A 53 -12.95 2.63 10.63
N ASP A 54 -13.76 1.91 11.41
CA ASP A 54 -15.22 2.14 11.43
C ASP A 54 -15.59 3.51 12.01
N GLU A 55 -14.84 4.01 12.99
CA GLU A 55 -15.01 5.35 13.55
C GLU A 55 -14.77 6.48 12.54
N ASN A 56 -14.02 6.22 11.48
CA ASN A 56 -13.66 7.18 10.43
C ASN A 56 -14.50 7.04 9.15
N GLU A 57 -15.53 6.20 9.16
CA GLU A 57 -16.38 5.95 7.99
C GLU A 57 -16.98 7.21 7.39
N ILE A 58 -17.24 8.22 8.20
CA ILE A 58 -17.77 9.51 7.74
C ILE A 58 -16.86 10.19 6.70
N PHE A 59 -15.57 9.90 6.72
CA PHE A 59 -14.62 10.49 5.77
C PHE A 59 -14.68 9.83 4.38
N LEU A 60 -15.25 8.62 4.26
CA LEU A 60 -15.36 7.92 2.98
C LEU A 60 -16.25 8.66 1.97
N GLN A 61 -17.17 9.53 2.43
CA GLN A 61 -17.96 10.39 1.56
C GLN A 61 -17.12 11.38 0.73
N PHE A 62 -15.85 11.63 1.11
CA PHE A 62 -14.93 12.50 0.39
C PHE A 62 -14.09 11.76 -0.65
N ILE A 63 -14.25 10.45 -0.75
CA ILE A 63 -13.64 9.65 -1.82
C ILE A 63 -14.41 9.92 -3.11
N LYS A 64 -13.69 10.16 -4.19
CA LYS A 64 -14.25 10.36 -5.54
C LYS A 64 -15.02 9.13 -5.99
N LYS A 65 -16.00 9.35 -6.85
CA LYS A 65 -16.77 8.25 -7.43
C LYS A 65 -15.88 7.39 -8.32
N VAL A 66 -15.91 6.09 -8.08
CA VAL A 66 -15.26 5.08 -8.92
C VAL A 66 -16.16 4.78 -10.12
N THR A 67 -15.65 4.97 -11.33
CA THR A 67 -16.37 4.77 -12.59
C THR A 67 -15.64 3.81 -13.53
N GLY A 68 -14.35 3.61 -13.33
CA GLY A 68 -13.52 2.66 -14.07
C GLY A 68 -13.57 1.26 -13.45
N GLU A 69 -13.24 0.26 -14.25
CA GLU A 69 -13.11 -1.13 -13.80
C GLU A 69 -11.63 -1.49 -13.74
N ALA A 70 -11.14 -1.98 -12.58
CA ALA A 70 -9.73 -2.31 -12.42
C ALA A 70 -9.47 -3.39 -11.37
N THR A 71 -8.33 -4.06 -11.49
CA THR A 71 -7.70 -4.84 -10.42
C THR A 71 -6.58 -4.02 -9.79
N ILE A 72 -6.59 -3.91 -8.47
CA ILE A 72 -5.50 -3.34 -7.70
C ILE A 72 -4.63 -4.47 -7.18
N ILE A 73 -3.33 -4.40 -7.48
CA ILE A 73 -2.34 -5.32 -6.92
C ILE A 73 -1.59 -4.58 -5.81
N THR A 74 -1.54 -5.18 -4.63
CA THR A 74 -0.89 -4.58 -3.47
C THR A 74 -0.30 -5.67 -2.55
N SER A 75 0.17 -5.30 -1.37
CA SER A 75 0.67 -6.26 -0.39
C SER A 75 -0.47 -7.03 0.29
N LYS A 76 -0.14 -8.23 0.80
CA LYS A 76 -1.09 -9.05 1.57
C LYS A 76 -1.68 -8.32 2.80
N ILE A 77 -0.94 -7.34 3.35
CA ILE A 77 -1.37 -6.58 4.52
C ILE A 77 -2.29 -5.43 4.12
N ALA A 78 -2.00 -4.71 3.02
CA ALA A 78 -2.83 -3.59 2.55
C ALA A 78 -4.14 -4.05 1.91
N ALA A 79 -4.13 -5.18 1.21
CA ALA A 79 -5.27 -5.66 0.43
C ALA A 79 -6.59 -5.69 1.21
N PRO A 80 -6.71 -6.26 2.42
CA PRO A 80 -7.98 -6.31 3.13
C PRO A 80 -8.52 -4.92 3.53
N PHE A 81 -7.64 -3.94 3.79
CA PHE A 81 -8.07 -2.58 4.12
C PHE A 81 -8.55 -1.81 2.90
N ILE A 82 -7.83 -1.93 1.78
CA ILE A 82 -8.22 -1.33 0.52
C ILE A 82 -9.54 -1.93 0.03
N SER A 83 -9.70 -3.26 0.08
CA SER A 83 -10.98 -3.93 -0.22
C SER A 83 -12.10 -3.38 0.65
N LYS A 84 -11.91 -3.32 1.97
CA LYS A 84 -12.92 -2.81 2.89
C LYS A 84 -13.39 -1.39 2.54
N ILE A 85 -12.46 -0.52 2.11
CA ILE A 85 -12.81 0.84 1.70
C ILE A 85 -13.67 0.81 0.43
N PHE A 86 -13.28 0.03 -0.60
CA PHE A 86 -14.06 -0.09 -1.83
C PHE A 86 -15.45 -0.70 -1.60
N ASP A 87 -15.54 -1.72 -0.73
CA ASP A 87 -16.82 -2.32 -0.34
C ASP A 87 -17.76 -1.28 0.32
N LYS A 88 -17.22 -0.42 1.20
CA LYS A 88 -17.98 0.61 1.90
C LYS A 88 -18.47 1.75 1.01
N ILE A 89 -17.82 1.98 -0.13
CA ILE A 89 -18.21 3.00 -1.11
C ILE A 89 -18.95 2.40 -2.32
N ASP A 90 -19.41 1.15 -2.23
CA ASP A 90 -20.15 0.43 -3.27
C ASP A 90 -19.41 0.38 -4.62
N ALA A 91 -18.09 0.18 -4.60
CA ALA A 91 -17.24 0.12 -5.80
C ALA A 91 -16.99 -1.33 -6.26
N ASP A 92 -18.05 -2.09 -6.57
CA ASP A 92 -18.01 -3.50 -6.98
C ASP A 92 -17.22 -3.75 -8.29
N ASN A 93 -16.94 -2.70 -9.04
CA ASN A 93 -16.15 -2.73 -10.28
C ASN A 93 -14.63 -2.78 -10.03
N VAL A 94 -14.19 -2.75 -8.78
CA VAL A 94 -12.78 -2.87 -8.39
C VAL A 94 -12.57 -4.14 -7.58
N ASN A 95 -11.56 -4.92 -7.95
CA ASN A 95 -11.08 -6.00 -7.08
C ASN A 95 -9.65 -5.73 -6.61
N VAL A 96 -9.28 -6.31 -5.47
CA VAL A 96 -7.98 -6.09 -4.85
C VAL A 96 -7.29 -7.43 -4.63
N ILE A 97 -6.09 -7.58 -5.17
CA ILE A 97 -5.27 -8.78 -5.03
C ILE A 97 -4.05 -8.47 -4.17
N GLY A 98 -3.91 -9.20 -3.07
CA GLY A 98 -2.74 -9.13 -2.20
C GLY A 98 -1.69 -10.16 -2.59
N VAL A 99 -0.53 -9.73 -3.05
CA VAL A 99 0.62 -10.64 -3.27
C VAL A 99 1.30 -10.99 -1.95
N PRO A 100 2.09 -12.09 -1.87
CA PRO A 100 2.73 -12.55 -0.63
C PRO A 100 3.92 -11.67 -0.21
N LYS A 101 3.72 -10.35 -0.23
CA LYS A 101 4.62 -9.31 0.28
C LYS A 101 3.95 -8.55 1.42
N GLU A 102 4.74 -8.10 2.37
CA GLU A 102 4.28 -7.25 3.46
C GLU A 102 4.25 -5.77 3.06
N ILE A 103 5.21 -5.37 2.23
CA ILE A 103 5.40 -4.00 1.74
C ILE A 103 5.09 -3.94 0.26
N ALA A 104 4.10 -3.14 -0.13
CA ALA A 104 3.63 -3.08 -1.50
C ALA A 104 4.68 -2.55 -2.49
N CYS A 105 5.53 -1.59 -2.09
CA CYS A 105 6.58 -1.07 -2.96
C CYS A 105 7.72 -2.08 -3.23
N LEU A 106 7.79 -3.18 -2.48
CA LEU A 106 8.76 -4.25 -2.72
C LEU A 106 8.25 -5.36 -3.67
N ILE A 107 7.10 -5.17 -4.29
CA ILE A 107 6.55 -6.10 -5.28
C ILE A 107 7.50 -6.20 -6.48
N THR A 108 7.83 -7.43 -6.85
CA THR A 108 8.73 -7.78 -7.95
C THR A 108 8.01 -8.50 -9.09
N LYS A 109 8.73 -8.86 -10.15
CA LYS A 109 8.20 -9.66 -11.26
C LYS A 109 7.73 -11.04 -10.79
N GLU A 110 8.53 -11.67 -9.96
CA GLU A 110 8.28 -13.02 -9.43
C GLU A 110 7.00 -13.06 -8.57
N ASP A 111 6.65 -11.95 -7.93
CA ASP A 111 5.38 -11.83 -7.19
C ASP A 111 4.19 -11.74 -8.15
N LEU A 112 4.33 -10.99 -9.26
CA LEU A 112 3.29 -10.87 -10.27
C LEU A 112 3.05 -12.18 -11.03
N GLU A 113 4.10 -12.97 -11.27
CA GLU A 113 4.02 -14.27 -11.94
C GLU A 113 3.21 -15.33 -11.17
N GLN A 114 2.98 -15.10 -9.86
CA GLN A 114 2.22 -16.00 -9.00
C GLN A 114 0.72 -15.68 -8.94
N ILE A 115 0.29 -14.59 -9.56
CA ILE A 115 -1.11 -14.16 -9.55
C ILE A 115 -1.95 -15.06 -10.45
N ASP A 116 -3.12 -15.47 -9.96
CA ASP A 116 -4.13 -16.12 -10.80
C ASP A 116 -4.74 -15.09 -11.78
N LEU A 117 -4.35 -15.18 -13.03
CA LEU A 117 -4.77 -14.23 -14.06
C LEU A 117 -6.28 -14.29 -14.37
N SER A 118 -6.97 -15.37 -14.00
CA SER A 118 -8.42 -15.49 -14.19
C SER A 118 -9.22 -14.49 -13.36
N GLU A 119 -8.64 -13.95 -12.30
CA GLU A 119 -9.24 -12.93 -11.43
C GLU A 119 -8.82 -11.50 -11.80
N VAL A 120 -7.91 -11.34 -12.76
CA VAL A 120 -7.33 -10.05 -13.12
C VAL A 120 -8.11 -9.39 -14.24
N LYS A 121 -8.61 -8.18 -13.99
CA LYS A 121 -9.32 -7.36 -14.99
C LYS A 121 -8.36 -6.77 -16.02
N GLN A 122 -8.93 -6.17 -17.09
CA GLN A 122 -8.13 -5.59 -18.18
C GLN A 122 -7.31 -4.37 -17.74
N ALA A 123 -7.83 -3.53 -16.85
CA ALA A 123 -7.03 -2.49 -16.24
C ALA A 123 -6.46 -2.99 -14.91
N VAL A 124 -5.17 -2.80 -14.71
CA VAL A 124 -4.48 -3.18 -13.48
C VAL A 124 -3.71 -1.99 -12.92
N ILE A 125 -3.84 -1.76 -11.64
CA ILE A 125 -3.09 -0.72 -10.93
C ILE A 125 -2.12 -1.40 -9.98
N ILE A 126 -0.82 -1.12 -10.17
CA ILE A 126 0.25 -1.56 -9.27
C ILE A 126 0.72 -0.38 -8.41
N PRO A 127 1.39 -0.62 -7.27
CA PRO A 127 1.93 0.45 -6.43
C PRO A 127 2.85 1.38 -7.22
N GLY A 128 2.78 2.68 -6.95
CA GLY A 128 3.57 3.69 -7.68
C GLY A 128 5.07 3.40 -7.67
N ARG A 129 5.59 2.92 -6.52
CA ARG A 129 7.02 2.59 -6.32
C ARG A 129 7.37 1.10 -6.43
N ALA A 130 6.49 0.25 -7.00
CA ALA A 130 6.79 -1.16 -7.17
C ALA A 130 8.09 -1.40 -7.97
N PHE A 131 8.89 -2.40 -7.56
CA PHE A 131 10.16 -2.79 -8.21
C PHE A 131 9.95 -3.61 -9.48
N VAL A 132 8.98 -3.22 -10.30
CA VAL A 132 8.72 -3.83 -11.59
C VAL A 132 8.51 -2.74 -12.63
N HIS A 133 9.14 -2.87 -13.79
CA HIS A 133 8.89 -1.95 -14.88
C HIS A 133 7.49 -2.17 -15.46
N GLN A 134 6.77 -1.09 -15.78
CA GLN A 134 5.38 -1.17 -16.25
C GLN A 134 5.20 -2.14 -17.43
N LEU A 135 6.06 -2.07 -18.45
CA LEU A 135 6.00 -2.97 -19.61
C LEU A 135 6.25 -4.43 -19.26
N ASP A 136 7.07 -4.71 -18.24
CA ASP A 136 7.28 -6.08 -17.78
C ASP A 136 6.04 -6.57 -17.02
N ALA A 137 5.42 -5.71 -16.20
CA ALA A 137 4.17 -6.02 -15.52
C ALA A 137 3.04 -6.32 -16.53
N GLU A 138 2.88 -5.49 -17.56
CA GLU A 138 1.90 -5.71 -18.64
C GLU A 138 2.13 -7.07 -19.31
N LYS A 139 3.39 -7.40 -19.65
CA LYS A 139 3.72 -8.68 -20.27
C LYS A 139 3.43 -9.88 -19.38
N ILE A 140 3.75 -9.79 -18.09
CA ILE A 140 3.50 -10.87 -17.12
C ILE A 140 2.00 -11.06 -16.93
N LEU A 141 1.28 -9.96 -16.68
CA LEU A 141 -0.16 -9.99 -16.41
C LEU A 141 -1.01 -10.25 -17.65
N SER A 142 -0.42 -10.30 -18.85
CA SER A 142 -1.08 -10.70 -20.11
C SER A 142 -0.59 -12.06 -20.62
N ALA A 143 0.04 -12.87 -19.77
CA ALA A 143 0.62 -14.17 -20.18
C ALA A 143 -0.43 -15.23 -20.55
N ASP A 144 -1.68 -15.04 -20.15
CA ASP A 144 -2.84 -15.87 -20.53
C ASP A 144 -3.41 -15.54 -21.92
N GLY A 145 -2.91 -14.50 -22.58
CA GLY A 145 -3.35 -14.04 -23.90
C GLY A 145 -4.40 -12.93 -23.88
N GLU A 146 -4.87 -12.52 -22.70
CA GLU A 146 -5.71 -11.35 -22.53
C GLU A 146 -4.83 -10.09 -22.45
N GLU A 147 -5.13 -9.08 -23.27
CA GLU A 147 -4.41 -7.80 -23.19
C GLU A 147 -4.81 -7.02 -21.93
N ARG A 148 -3.83 -6.66 -21.10
CA ARG A 148 -4.03 -5.85 -19.92
C ARG A 148 -3.19 -4.58 -19.98
N ILE A 149 -3.80 -3.49 -19.54
CA ILE A 149 -3.14 -2.20 -19.38
C ILE A 149 -2.75 -2.06 -17.92
N VAL A 150 -1.47 -1.81 -17.65
CA VAL A 150 -0.98 -1.60 -16.28
C VAL A 150 -0.74 -0.12 -16.04
N GLY A 151 -1.39 0.42 -15.03
CA GLY A 151 -1.14 1.76 -14.49
C GLY A 151 -0.40 1.73 -13.17
N ARG A 152 0.18 2.85 -12.79
CA ARG A 152 0.73 3.04 -11.45
C ARG A 152 -0.22 3.85 -10.61
N GLY A 153 -0.45 3.39 -9.40
CA GLY A 153 -1.14 4.14 -8.36
C GLY A 153 -0.23 5.19 -7.71
N PRO A 154 -0.70 5.86 -6.68
CA PRO A 154 0.08 6.83 -5.91
C PRO A 154 1.29 6.17 -5.25
N ASP A 155 2.36 6.95 -5.07
CA ASP A 155 3.63 6.48 -4.52
C ASP A 155 3.55 6.12 -3.04
N THR A 156 2.63 6.72 -2.32
CA THR A 156 2.54 6.68 -0.86
C THR A 156 1.35 5.89 -0.32
N LEU A 157 0.46 5.40 -1.18
CA LEU A 157 -0.63 4.51 -0.79
C LEU A 157 -0.11 3.08 -0.61
N THR A 158 0.87 2.95 0.23
CA THR A 158 1.52 1.70 0.61
C THR A 158 1.59 1.65 2.13
N ILE A 159 1.69 0.46 2.70
CA ILE A 159 1.82 0.26 4.15
C ILE A 159 3.07 0.94 4.74
N ASP A 160 4.09 1.11 3.94
CA ASP A 160 5.29 1.85 4.24
C ASP A 160 5.08 3.37 4.18
N GLY A 161 3.82 3.82 4.12
CA GLY A 161 3.46 5.22 4.29
C GLY A 161 4.14 5.81 5.52
N GLU A 162 4.79 6.95 5.32
CA GLU A 162 5.52 7.64 6.36
C GLU A 162 4.55 8.02 7.49
N LEU A 163 4.38 7.15 8.47
CA LEU A 163 3.79 7.52 9.74
C LEU A 163 4.76 8.54 10.38
N SER A 164 4.51 9.79 10.13
CA SER A 164 5.13 10.87 10.88
C SER A 164 4.50 10.83 12.27
N PHE A 165 5.30 10.50 13.27
CA PHE A 165 4.87 10.54 14.68
C PHE A 165 4.40 11.93 15.14
N ASP A 166 4.62 12.95 14.33
CA ASP A 166 4.23 14.33 14.58
C ASP A 166 2.87 14.72 13.95
N LYS A 167 2.20 13.80 13.24
CA LYS A 167 0.90 14.08 12.61
C LYS A 167 -0.25 13.81 13.56
N THR A 168 -1.20 14.72 13.57
CA THR A 168 -2.50 14.47 14.20
C THR A 168 -3.30 13.46 13.37
N ASP A 169 -4.24 12.75 13.99
CA ASP A 169 -5.12 11.81 13.29
C ASP A 169 -5.86 12.48 12.13
N GLU A 170 -6.24 13.74 12.24
CA GLU A 170 -6.89 14.51 11.18
C GLU A 170 -5.97 14.69 9.95
N ASN A 171 -4.70 15.02 10.18
CA ASN A 171 -3.72 15.17 9.10
C ASN A 171 -3.44 13.85 8.38
N VAL A 172 -3.42 12.74 9.12
CA VAL A 172 -3.25 11.40 8.54
C VAL A 172 -4.44 11.05 7.65
N ILE A 173 -5.67 11.29 8.12
CA ILE A 173 -6.89 11.04 7.35
C ILE A 173 -6.91 11.89 6.06
N GLU A 174 -6.55 13.18 6.13
CA GLU A 174 -6.52 14.06 4.96
C GLU A 174 -5.50 13.58 3.91
N GLU A 175 -4.32 13.15 4.33
CA GLU A 175 -3.32 12.58 3.42
C GLU A 175 -3.78 11.26 2.81
N GLU A 176 -4.33 10.36 3.61
CA GLU A 176 -4.86 9.09 3.10
C GLU A 176 -6.00 9.30 2.11
N LEU A 177 -6.93 10.24 2.38
CA LEU A 177 -7.99 10.61 1.44
C LEU A 177 -7.43 11.14 0.12
N THR A 178 -6.39 11.99 0.19
CA THR A 178 -5.72 12.51 -1.00
C THR A 178 -5.14 11.37 -1.83
N GLN A 179 -4.38 10.49 -1.20
CA GLN A 179 -3.76 9.34 -1.86
C GLN A 179 -4.81 8.36 -2.42
N PHE A 180 -5.88 8.13 -1.67
CA PHE A 180 -6.96 7.26 -2.12
C PHE A 180 -7.71 7.86 -3.31
N ASN A 181 -7.90 9.17 -3.33
CA ASN A 181 -8.48 9.88 -4.48
C ASN A 181 -7.57 9.84 -5.71
N ASP A 182 -6.25 9.89 -5.55
CA ASP A 182 -5.29 9.68 -6.64
C ASP A 182 -5.35 8.24 -7.17
N LEU A 183 -5.55 7.25 -6.29
CA LEU A 183 -5.81 5.88 -6.70
C LEU A 183 -7.11 5.76 -7.52
N VAL A 184 -8.19 6.39 -7.07
CA VAL A 184 -9.46 6.41 -7.80
C VAL A 184 -9.31 7.10 -9.16
N ASP A 185 -8.55 8.18 -9.24
CA ASP A 185 -8.25 8.84 -10.53
C ASP A 185 -7.49 7.89 -11.47
N ALA A 186 -6.53 7.12 -10.96
CA ALA A 186 -5.83 6.11 -11.76
C ALA A 186 -6.78 5.01 -12.25
N ILE A 187 -7.65 4.49 -11.37
CA ILE A 187 -8.67 3.49 -11.72
C ILE A 187 -9.58 4.04 -12.83
N ASN A 188 -10.11 5.25 -12.65
CA ASN A 188 -11.01 5.86 -13.62
C ASN A 188 -10.30 6.12 -14.96
N PHE A 189 -9.03 6.53 -14.92
CA PHE A 189 -8.27 6.82 -16.13
C PHE A 189 -7.95 5.55 -16.94
N PHE A 190 -7.48 4.50 -16.29
CA PHE A 190 -7.11 3.26 -16.98
C PHE A 190 -8.33 2.38 -17.26
N GLY A 191 -9.28 2.28 -16.32
CA GLY A 191 -10.45 1.43 -16.43
C GLY A 191 -11.54 1.94 -17.39
N MET A 192 -11.47 3.19 -17.86
CA MET A 192 -12.37 3.71 -18.92
C MET A 192 -11.77 3.63 -20.32
N ARG A 193 -10.55 3.15 -20.47
CA ARG A 193 -9.86 3.04 -21.77
C ARG A 193 -10.07 1.71 -22.47
N ILE A 194 -10.85 0.84 -21.87
CA ILE A 194 -11.11 -0.53 -22.32
C ILE A 194 -12.40 -0.60 -23.11
#